data_4e17e7fbe79cc51d9d6d68205b3c2b35
#
_entry.id   4e17e7fbe79cc51d9d6d68205b3c2b35
#
_cell.length_a   1.000
_cell.length_b   1.000
_cell.length_c   1.000
_cell.angle_alpha   90.00
_cell.angle_beta   90.00
_cell.angle_gamma   90.00
#
_symmetry.space_group_name_H-M   'P 1'
#
loop_
_entity.id
_entity.type
_entity.pdbx_description
1 polymer ?
#
loop_
_entity_poly.entity_id
_entity_poly.type
_entity_poly.pdbx_seq_one_letter_code
_entity_poly.pdbx_strand_id
1 'polypeptide(L)'
;MSVALSGNDLTFSQLYDVALRGETVSLAPAAIERMNASRAVVDRLLASGATAYGINTGFGKLASVRISSEQVRQLQVNLVRSHASGVGAPLSEAETRAMMLLRANALAKGLSGVRPRVVETLCQMLNAKVHPVIPSQGSVGASGDLAPLAHLAQVVIGEGRATFREEILPGGEAMKRARITPVPLEAKEGLSLLNGTQGMLALLSLALHEDRKSTRLNSSHSVTSRMPSSA
;
A
#
# COMPACT_ATOMS: atom_id res chain seq x y z
N MET A 1 15.80 -3.93 13.34
CA MET A 1 16.26 -2.61 12.77
C MET A 1 15.08 -1.97 12.04
N SER A 2 14.94 -0.65 12.07
CA SER A 2 13.84 0.01 11.33
C SER A 2 14.23 0.24 9.87
N VAL A 3 13.34 -0.07 8.92
CA VAL A 3 13.52 0.19 7.50
C VAL A 3 13.05 1.61 7.16
N ALA A 4 13.97 2.48 6.72
CA ALA A 4 13.64 3.84 6.31
C ALA A 4 13.23 3.85 4.82
N LEU A 5 11.99 4.26 4.52
CA LEU A 5 11.46 4.28 3.16
C LEU A 5 11.89 5.56 2.45
N SER A 6 12.79 5.44 1.50
CA SER A 6 13.21 6.54 0.61
C SER A 6 12.41 6.59 -0.70
N GLY A 7 11.76 5.49 -1.06
CA GLY A 7 11.09 5.30 -2.34
C GLY A 7 11.97 4.68 -3.44
N ASN A 8 13.28 4.57 -3.26
CA ASN A 8 14.20 4.20 -4.34
C ASN A 8 15.07 2.97 -4.06
N ASP A 9 15.32 2.64 -2.80
CA ASP A 9 16.38 1.71 -2.35
C ASP A 9 15.86 0.52 -1.52
N LEU A 10 14.54 0.29 -1.51
CA LEU A 10 13.96 -0.86 -0.84
C LEU A 10 14.45 -2.17 -1.50
N THR A 11 15.13 -3.00 -0.73
CA THR A 11 15.63 -4.30 -1.17
C THR A 11 14.64 -5.43 -0.88
N PHE A 12 14.78 -6.56 -1.57
CA PHE A 12 14.00 -7.77 -1.27
C PHE A 12 14.21 -8.25 0.18
N SER A 13 15.45 -8.16 0.71
CA SER A 13 15.69 -8.53 2.11
C SER A 13 14.85 -7.70 3.07
N GLN A 14 14.85 -6.38 2.91
CA GLN A 14 14.05 -5.47 3.74
C GLN A 14 12.54 -5.72 3.58
N LEU A 15 12.08 -6.04 2.35
CA LEU A 15 10.68 -6.42 2.13
C LEU A 15 10.32 -7.67 2.93
N TYR A 16 11.17 -8.70 2.92
CA TYR A 16 10.94 -9.93 3.67
C TYR A 16 11.03 -9.71 5.19
N ASP A 17 11.96 -8.87 5.66
CA ASP A 17 12.08 -8.53 7.07
C ASP A 17 10.82 -7.84 7.59
N VAL A 18 10.24 -6.92 6.83
CA VAL A 18 8.98 -6.26 7.20
C VAL A 18 7.79 -7.19 7.05
N ALA A 19 7.66 -7.90 5.92
CA ALA A 19 6.48 -8.70 5.62
C ALA A 19 6.39 -9.97 6.49
N LEU A 20 7.53 -10.67 6.69
CA LEU A 20 7.57 -11.98 7.34
C LEU A 20 8.01 -11.93 8.80
N ARG A 21 8.89 -10.97 9.16
CA ARG A 21 9.47 -10.88 10.51
C ARG A 21 8.91 -9.72 11.33
N GLY A 22 8.10 -8.86 10.72
CA GLY A 22 7.45 -7.75 11.41
C GLY A 22 8.37 -6.59 11.76
N GLU A 23 9.49 -6.42 11.04
CA GLU A 23 10.38 -5.27 11.23
C GLU A 23 9.61 -3.94 11.05
N THR A 24 10.04 -2.94 11.80
CA THR A 24 9.39 -1.62 11.78
C THR A 24 9.84 -0.79 10.59
N VAL A 25 8.99 0.16 10.21
CA VAL A 25 9.24 1.05 9.07
C VAL A 25 9.08 2.51 9.47
N SER A 26 9.81 3.39 8.78
CA SER A 26 9.67 4.84 8.92
C SER A 26 9.81 5.52 7.56
N LEU A 27 9.28 6.73 7.43
CA LEU A 27 9.47 7.55 6.24
C LEU A 27 10.79 8.34 6.35
N ALA A 28 11.64 8.24 5.33
CA ALA A 28 12.92 8.94 5.32
C ALA A 28 12.75 10.47 5.17
N PRO A 29 13.52 11.31 5.86
CA PRO A 29 13.39 12.78 5.76
C PRO A 29 13.47 13.30 4.32
N ALA A 30 14.40 12.81 3.51
CA ALA A 30 14.51 13.20 2.10
C ALA A 30 13.29 12.82 1.26
N ALA A 31 12.55 11.76 1.62
CA ALA A 31 11.29 11.41 0.99
C ALA A 31 10.19 12.42 1.34
N ILE A 32 10.13 12.86 2.60
CA ILE A 32 9.19 13.90 3.07
C ILE A 32 9.37 15.19 2.27
N GLU A 33 10.61 15.62 2.05
CA GLU A 33 10.92 16.82 1.26
C GLU A 33 10.40 16.70 -0.19
N ARG A 34 10.68 15.58 -0.85
CA ARG A 34 10.18 15.33 -2.22
C ARG A 34 8.66 15.25 -2.28
N MET A 35 8.04 14.60 -1.31
CA MET A 35 6.58 14.51 -1.23
C MET A 35 5.94 15.87 -1.05
N ASN A 36 6.49 16.73 -0.18
CA ASN A 36 6.02 18.08 0.02
C ASN A 36 6.17 18.94 -1.25
N ALA A 37 7.29 18.82 -1.97
CA ALA A 37 7.50 19.50 -3.25
C ALA A 37 6.46 19.07 -4.30
N SER A 38 6.20 17.76 -4.42
CA SER A 38 5.18 17.21 -5.31
C SER A 38 3.76 17.64 -4.89
N ARG A 39 3.46 17.65 -3.60
CA ARG A 39 2.17 18.12 -3.08
C ARG A 39 1.93 19.57 -3.40
N ALA A 40 2.93 20.43 -3.25
CA ALA A 40 2.83 21.85 -3.59
C ALA A 40 2.44 22.10 -5.06
N VAL A 41 2.76 21.18 -5.99
CA VAL A 41 2.28 21.24 -7.38
C VAL A 41 0.76 21.04 -7.45
N VAL A 42 0.24 20.05 -6.73
CA VAL A 42 -1.21 19.78 -6.66
C VAL A 42 -1.95 20.98 -6.08
N ASP A 43 -1.43 21.56 -5.00
CA ASP A 43 -2.05 22.71 -4.32
C ASP A 43 -2.06 23.96 -5.22
N ARG A 44 -0.99 24.20 -5.98
CA ARG A 44 -0.96 25.29 -6.99
C ARG A 44 -1.96 25.06 -8.11
N LEU A 45 -2.11 23.83 -8.61
CA LEU A 45 -3.12 23.51 -9.63
C LEU A 45 -4.54 23.75 -9.12
N LEU A 46 -4.83 23.39 -7.89
CA LEU A 46 -6.12 23.65 -7.26
C LEU A 46 -6.38 25.16 -7.13
N ALA A 47 -5.38 25.92 -6.67
CA ALA A 47 -5.49 27.36 -6.48
C ALA A 47 -5.64 28.12 -7.80
N SER A 48 -4.99 27.68 -8.89
CA SER A 48 -5.10 28.30 -10.21
C SER A 48 -6.46 28.07 -10.89
N GLY A 49 -7.24 27.13 -10.39
CA GLY A 49 -8.50 26.73 -11.01
C GLY A 49 -8.35 25.95 -12.31
N ALA A 50 -7.12 25.60 -12.71
CA ALA A 50 -6.88 24.77 -13.90
C ALA A 50 -7.49 23.38 -13.73
N THR A 51 -8.08 22.85 -14.81
CA THR A 51 -8.64 21.50 -14.83
C THR A 51 -7.50 20.47 -14.98
N ALA A 52 -7.37 19.56 -14.03
CA ALA A 52 -6.35 18.53 -14.06
C ALA A 52 -6.95 17.18 -13.69
N TYR A 53 -6.77 16.19 -14.59
CA TYR A 53 -7.29 14.84 -14.39
C TYR A 53 -6.80 14.20 -13.09
N GLY A 54 -7.73 13.61 -12.35
CA GLY A 54 -7.46 12.94 -11.09
C GLY A 54 -7.15 13.88 -9.92
N ILE A 55 -7.17 15.19 -10.13
CA ILE A 55 -7.01 16.20 -9.08
C ILE A 55 -8.36 16.86 -8.78
N ASN A 56 -8.97 17.51 -9.78
CA ASN A 56 -10.24 18.22 -9.66
C ASN A 56 -11.22 17.92 -10.80
N THR A 57 -11.13 16.73 -11.40
CA THR A 57 -12.09 16.19 -12.36
C THR A 57 -12.71 14.91 -11.86
N GLY A 58 -13.82 14.49 -12.47
CA GLY A 58 -14.30 13.11 -12.38
C GLY A 58 -13.34 12.13 -13.07
N PHE A 59 -13.70 10.86 -13.08
CA PHE A 59 -12.90 9.76 -13.64
C PHE A 59 -13.61 9.11 -14.84
N GLY A 60 -12.86 8.45 -15.71
CA GLY A 60 -13.36 7.76 -16.89
C GLY A 60 -14.16 8.72 -17.80
N LYS A 61 -15.43 8.43 -18.03
CA LYS A 61 -16.32 9.28 -18.86
C LYS A 61 -16.50 10.70 -18.32
N LEU A 62 -16.24 10.92 -17.04
CA LEU A 62 -16.35 12.23 -16.38
C LEU A 62 -15.00 12.94 -16.28
N ALA A 63 -13.97 12.50 -16.99
CA ALA A 63 -12.61 13.05 -16.93
C ALA A 63 -12.51 14.56 -17.28
N SER A 64 -13.46 15.07 -18.10
CA SER A 64 -13.56 16.49 -18.45
C SER A 64 -14.48 17.30 -17.52
N VAL A 65 -15.22 16.63 -16.63
CA VAL A 65 -16.14 17.31 -15.72
C VAL A 65 -15.37 17.82 -14.51
N ARG A 66 -15.32 19.15 -14.39
CA ARG A 66 -14.69 19.81 -13.24
C ARG A 66 -15.51 19.60 -11.98
N ILE A 67 -14.85 19.23 -10.91
CA ILE A 67 -15.42 19.07 -9.57
C ILE A 67 -15.07 20.29 -8.73
N SER A 68 -16.04 20.81 -7.99
CA SER A 68 -15.81 21.94 -7.08
C SER A 68 -14.85 21.56 -5.95
N SER A 69 -14.12 22.53 -5.40
CA SER A 69 -13.18 22.32 -4.31
C SER A 69 -13.83 21.66 -3.07
N GLU A 70 -15.09 21.97 -2.81
CA GLU A 70 -15.88 21.41 -1.72
C GLU A 70 -16.15 19.91 -1.92
N GLN A 71 -16.35 19.51 -3.17
CA GLN A 71 -16.68 18.14 -3.54
C GLN A 71 -15.45 17.25 -3.79
N VAL A 72 -14.25 17.85 -3.97
CA VAL A 72 -13.03 17.10 -4.30
C VAL A 72 -12.69 16.08 -3.22
N ARG A 73 -12.82 16.43 -1.94
CA ARG A 73 -12.57 15.49 -0.84
C ARG A 73 -13.55 14.31 -0.86
N GLN A 74 -14.84 14.61 -1.05
CA GLN A 74 -15.86 13.56 -1.14
C GLN A 74 -15.64 12.64 -2.33
N LEU A 75 -15.17 13.20 -3.45
CA LEU A 75 -14.80 12.43 -4.64
C LEU A 75 -13.70 11.41 -4.34
N GLN A 76 -12.65 11.78 -3.57
CA GLN A 76 -11.58 10.86 -3.19
C GLN A 76 -12.11 9.69 -2.33
N VAL A 77 -12.97 9.98 -1.38
CA VAL A 77 -13.62 8.94 -0.54
C VAL A 77 -14.51 8.05 -1.39
N ASN A 78 -15.34 8.62 -2.24
CA ASN A 78 -16.23 7.85 -3.14
C ASN A 78 -15.43 6.97 -4.10
N LEU A 79 -14.28 7.44 -4.58
CA LEU A 79 -13.38 6.65 -5.42
C LEU A 79 -12.86 5.42 -4.68
N VAL A 80 -12.41 5.57 -3.44
CA VAL A 80 -11.98 4.45 -2.60
C VAL A 80 -13.11 3.46 -2.38
N ARG A 81 -14.30 3.95 -2.01
CA ARG A 81 -15.47 3.09 -1.75
C ARG A 81 -15.91 2.31 -2.98
N SER A 82 -15.99 2.98 -4.13
CA SER A 82 -16.47 2.36 -5.39
C SER A 82 -15.54 1.28 -5.94
N HIS A 83 -14.25 1.34 -5.61
CA HIS A 83 -13.25 0.37 -6.08
C HIS A 83 -13.02 -0.78 -5.09
N ALA A 84 -13.48 -0.68 -3.86
CA ALA A 84 -13.36 -1.75 -2.85
C ALA A 84 -14.38 -2.88 -3.11
N SER A 85 -14.27 -3.52 -4.27
CA SER A 85 -15.18 -4.54 -4.79
C SER A 85 -14.57 -5.95 -4.82
N GLY A 86 -13.45 -6.17 -4.14
CA GLY A 86 -12.80 -7.47 -4.06
C GLY A 86 -13.65 -8.51 -3.34
N VAL A 87 -13.47 -9.78 -3.72
CA VAL A 87 -14.17 -10.95 -3.17
C VAL A 87 -13.19 -12.08 -2.84
N GLY A 88 -13.67 -13.14 -2.22
CA GLY A 88 -12.86 -14.31 -1.88
C GLY A 88 -12.25 -14.25 -0.47
N ALA A 89 -11.36 -15.20 -0.18
CA ALA A 89 -10.68 -15.28 1.10
C ALA A 89 -9.74 -14.07 1.29
N PRO A 90 -9.52 -13.62 2.52
CA PRO A 90 -8.53 -12.58 2.78
C PRO A 90 -7.11 -13.01 2.38
N LEU A 91 -6.31 -12.07 1.90
CA LEU A 91 -4.86 -12.24 1.80
C LEU A 91 -4.27 -12.54 3.20
N SER A 92 -3.17 -13.27 3.21
CA SER A 92 -2.40 -13.52 4.44
C SER A 92 -1.83 -12.22 5.03
N GLU A 93 -1.44 -12.27 6.29
CA GLU A 93 -0.75 -11.14 6.95
C GLU A 93 0.50 -10.73 6.17
N ALA A 94 1.32 -11.69 5.75
CA ALA A 94 2.55 -11.41 5.01
C ALA A 94 2.29 -10.70 3.67
N GLU A 95 1.31 -11.17 2.91
CA GLU A 95 0.91 -10.55 1.64
C GLU A 95 0.38 -9.14 1.84
N THR A 96 -0.47 -8.96 2.85
CA THR A 96 -1.02 -7.64 3.20
C THR A 96 0.10 -6.68 3.63
N ARG A 97 1.02 -7.11 4.49
CA ARG A 97 2.16 -6.31 4.94
C ARG A 97 3.09 -5.94 3.78
N ALA A 98 3.38 -6.90 2.89
CA ALA A 98 4.19 -6.64 1.70
C ALA A 98 3.51 -5.58 0.79
N MET A 99 2.21 -5.70 0.56
CA MET A 99 1.44 -4.72 -0.24
C MET A 99 1.46 -3.33 0.39
N MET A 100 1.23 -3.23 1.70
CA MET A 100 1.28 -1.97 2.45
C MET A 100 2.65 -1.30 2.33
N LEU A 101 3.73 -2.08 2.56
CA LEU A 101 5.11 -1.60 2.46
C LEU A 101 5.44 -1.09 1.06
N LEU A 102 5.14 -1.88 0.04
CA LEU A 102 5.39 -1.52 -1.35
C LEU A 102 4.59 -0.29 -1.76
N ARG A 103 3.35 -0.14 -1.26
CA ARG A 103 2.56 1.07 -1.51
C ARG A 103 3.17 2.28 -0.84
N ALA A 104 3.53 2.18 0.44
CA ALA A 104 4.22 3.25 1.17
C ALA A 104 5.51 3.67 0.46
N ASN A 105 6.34 2.70 0.04
CA ASN A 105 7.58 2.98 -0.67
C ASN A 105 7.36 3.64 -2.04
N ALA A 106 6.34 3.20 -2.81
CA ALA A 106 6.02 3.84 -4.09
C ALA A 106 5.58 5.30 -3.93
N LEU A 107 4.79 5.60 -2.90
CA LEU A 107 4.36 6.97 -2.59
C LEU A 107 5.51 7.83 -2.05
N ALA A 108 6.44 7.25 -1.30
CA ALA A 108 7.63 7.91 -0.77
C ALA A 108 8.59 8.43 -1.86
N LYS A 109 8.45 7.98 -3.12
CA LYS A 109 9.18 8.58 -4.26
C LYS A 109 8.91 10.07 -4.41
N GLY A 110 7.75 10.56 -3.94
CA GLY A 110 7.39 11.96 -4.04
C GLY A 110 6.91 12.39 -5.44
N LEU A 111 6.32 11.48 -6.22
CA LEU A 111 5.82 11.76 -7.57
C LEU A 111 4.29 11.77 -7.65
N SER A 112 3.61 11.37 -6.59
CA SER A 112 2.15 11.15 -6.59
C SER A 112 1.33 12.34 -6.09
N GLY A 113 1.95 13.37 -5.54
CA GLY A 113 1.26 14.54 -4.98
C GLY A 113 0.46 14.26 -3.71
N VAL A 114 0.79 13.20 -2.99
CA VAL A 114 0.19 12.89 -1.68
C VAL A 114 0.97 13.56 -0.56
N ARG A 115 0.25 13.88 0.53
CA ARG A 115 0.89 14.41 1.74
C ARG A 115 1.69 13.31 2.45
N PRO A 116 2.83 13.64 3.09
CA PRO A 116 3.61 12.70 3.91
C PRO A 116 2.76 11.93 4.91
N ARG A 117 1.77 12.58 5.55
CA ARG A 117 0.85 11.97 6.52
C ARG A 117 0.20 10.67 6.01
N VAL A 118 -0.11 10.56 4.71
CA VAL A 118 -0.70 9.33 4.14
C VAL A 118 0.26 8.17 4.27
N VAL A 119 1.54 8.38 3.94
CA VAL A 119 2.58 7.35 4.03
C VAL A 119 2.97 7.07 5.49
N GLU A 120 3.04 8.10 6.31
CA GLU A 120 3.28 7.95 7.75
C GLU A 120 2.18 7.10 8.42
N THR A 121 0.92 7.28 8.02
CA THR A 121 -0.18 6.44 8.51
C THR A 121 -0.03 4.98 8.09
N LEU A 122 0.39 4.71 6.84
CA LEU A 122 0.70 3.34 6.40
C LEU A 122 1.85 2.73 7.23
N CYS A 123 2.89 3.50 7.52
CA CYS A 123 3.99 3.07 8.41
C CYS A 123 3.49 2.80 9.84
N GLN A 124 2.65 3.66 10.40
CA GLN A 124 2.06 3.47 11.73
C GLN A 124 1.20 2.20 11.78
N MET A 125 0.38 1.94 10.74
CA MET A 125 -0.42 0.73 10.65
C MET A 125 0.45 -0.53 10.60
N LEU A 126 1.51 -0.54 9.77
CA LEU A 126 2.49 -1.64 9.70
C LEU A 126 3.14 -1.91 11.06
N ASN A 127 3.60 -0.85 11.74
CA ASN A 127 4.30 -0.94 13.01
C ASN A 127 3.38 -1.36 14.17
N ALA A 128 2.13 -0.95 14.13
CA ALA A 128 1.12 -1.30 15.13
C ALA A 128 0.39 -2.62 14.81
N LYS A 129 0.73 -3.29 13.70
CA LYS A 129 0.08 -4.53 13.24
C LYS A 129 -1.43 -4.36 12.99
N VAL A 130 -1.83 -3.22 12.43
CA VAL A 130 -3.17 -2.99 11.90
C VAL A 130 -3.15 -3.37 10.42
N HIS A 131 -3.69 -4.55 10.09
CA HIS A 131 -3.63 -5.09 8.74
C HIS A 131 -5.01 -5.03 8.09
N PRO A 132 -5.17 -4.27 6.98
CA PRO A 132 -6.41 -4.27 6.21
C PRO A 132 -6.82 -5.69 5.78
N VAL A 133 -8.10 -6.02 5.88
CA VAL A 133 -8.66 -7.24 5.33
C VAL A 133 -8.85 -7.04 3.83
N ILE A 134 -7.99 -7.64 3.04
CA ILE A 134 -7.96 -7.49 1.58
C ILE A 134 -8.40 -8.81 0.95
N PRO A 135 -9.53 -8.86 0.22
CA PRO A 135 -9.93 -10.05 -0.51
C PRO A 135 -8.92 -10.42 -1.61
N SER A 136 -8.72 -11.71 -1.82
CA SER A 136 -7.71 -12.25 -2.75
C SER A 136 -8.07 -12.08 -4.23
N GLN A 137 -9.34 -11.83 -4.56
CA GLN A 137 -9.84 -11.69 -5.93
C GLN A 137 -10.38 -10.28 -6.13
N GLY A 138 -9.89 -9.58 -7.16
CA GLY A 138 -10.34 -8.21 -7.47
C GLY A 138 -9.37 -7.42 -8.35
N SER A 139 -8.09 -7.80 -8.40
CA SER A 139 -7.18 -7.23 -9.38
C SER A 139 -7.46 -7.80 -10.77
N VAL A 140 -7.57 -6.92 -11.77
CA VAL A 140 -7.66 -7.30 -13.17
C VAL A 140 -6.37 -7.01 -13.95
N GLY A 141 -5.38 -6.43 -13.29
CA GLY A 141 -4.05 -6.17 -13.85
C GLY A 141 -3.97 -5.06 -14.91
N ALA A 142 -5.10 -4.60 -15.45
CA ALA A 142 -5.14 -3.69 -16.61
C ALA A 142 -4.66 -2.27 -16.29
N SER A 143 -5.02 -1.73 -15.12
CA SER A 143 -4.62 -0.39 -14.63
C SER A 143 -3.96 -0.46 -13.26
N GLY A 144 -3.53 -1.65 -12.85
CA GLY A 144 -3.02 -1.95 -11.53
C GLY A 144 -4.04 -2.67 -10.64
N ASP A 145 -3.71 -2.77 -9.37
CA ASP A 145 -4.43 -3.54 -8.36
C ASP A 145 -5.49 -2.68 -7.67
N LEU A 146 -6.42 -2.06 -8.44
CA LEU A 146 -7.34 -1.04 -7.92
C LEU A 146 -8.17 -1.55 -6.74
N ALA A 147 -8.83 -2.70 -6.88
CA ALA A 147 -9.69 -3.22 -5.82
C ALA A 147 -8.92 -3.64 -4.55
N PRO A 148 -7.81 -4.40 -4.61
CA PRO A 148 -7.00 -4.71 -3.44
C PRO A 148 -6.48 -3.45 -2.73
N LEU A 149 -5.97 -2.47 -3.50
CA LEU A 149 -5.48 -1.20 -2.94
C LEU A 149 -6.63 -0.33 -2.40
N ALA A 150 -7.85 -0.46 -2.92
CA ALA A 150 -9.00 0.22 -2.36
C ALA A 150 -9.38 -0.32 -0.97
N HIS A 151 -9.34 -1.63 -0.77
CA HIS A 151 -9.54 -2.22 0.57
C HIS A 151 -8.47 -1.76 1.56
N LEU A 152 -7.20 -1.64 1.11
CA LEU A 152 -6.14 -1.04 1.92
C LEU A 152 -6.46 0.42 2.27
N ALA A 153 -6.83 1.22 1.27
CA ALA A 153 -7.13 2.64 1.42
C ALA A 153 -8.35 2.90 2.32
N GLN A 154 -9.37 2.02 2.29
CA GLN A 154 -10.50 2.12 3.22
C GLN A 154 -10.05 2.18 4.67
N VAL A 155 -9.10 1.33 5.07
CA VAL A 155 -8.61 1.34 6.47
C VAL A 155 -7.84 2.62 6.76
N VAL A 156 -7.05 3.13 5.82
CA VAL A 156 -6.33 4.42 5.99
C VAL A 156 -7.29 5.57 6.30
N ILE A 157 -8.51 5.55 5.75
CA ILE A 157 -9.56 6.56 6.01
C ILE A 157 -10.48 6.19 7.18
N GLY A 158 -10.23 5.08 7.87
CA GLY A 158 -11.04 4.63 9.01
C GLY A 158 -12.28 3.83 8.63
N GLU A 159 -12.36 3.34 7.40
CA GLU A 159 -13.44 2.50 6.90
C GLU A 159 -12.97 1.06 6.68
N GLY A 160 -13.81 0.24 6.06
CA GLY A 160 -13.48 -1.15 5.77
C GLY A 160 -13.27 -2.00 7.02
N ARG A 161 -12.45 -3.04 6.89
CA ARG A 161 -12.16 -3.99 7.98
C ARG A 161 -10.65 -4.18 8.10
N ALA A 162 -10.16 -4.35 9.32
CA ALA A 162 -8.76 -4.64 9.59
C ALA A 162 -8.61 -5.71 10.67
N THR A 163 -7.55 -6.49 10.58
CA THR A 163 -7.10 -7.36 11.66
C THR A 163 -6.23 -6.56 12.61
N PHE A 164 -6.54 -6.63 13.90
CA PHE A 164 -5.74 -6.07 14.97
C PHE A 164 -5.77 -7.00 16.17
N ARG A 165 -4.60 -7.46 16.66
CA ARG A 165 -4.50 -8.45 17.77
C ARG A 165 -5.36 -9.70 17.53
N GLU A 166 -5.26 -10.26 16.31
CA GLU A 166 -5.98 -11.45 15.87
C GLU A 166 -7.51 -11.29 15.74
N GLU A 167 -8.07 -10.11 16.05
CA GLU A 167 -9.48 -9.80 15.85
C GLU A 167 -9.70 -9.06 14.53
N ILE A 168 -10.77 -9.39 13.81
CA ILE A 168 -11.23 -8.62 12.65
C ILE A 168 -12.22 -7.58 13.13
N LEU A 169 -11.87 -6.31 12.98
CA LEU A 169 -12.61 -5.15 13.46
C LEU A 169 -12.99 -4.21 12.29
N PRO A 170 -13.99 -3.33 12.48
CA PRO A 170 -14.12 -2.16 11.62
C PRO A 170 -12.80 -1.36 11.60
N GLY A 171 -12.40 -0.86 10.42
CA GLY A 171 -11.10 -0.20 10.25
C GLY A 171 -10.87 0.96 11.22
N GLY A 172 -11.87 1.81 11.41
CA GLY A 172 -11.81 2.92 12.37
C GLY A 172 -11.62 2.48 13.82
N GLU A 173 -12.24 1.35 14.22
CA GLU A 173 -12.07 0.80 15.56
C GLU A 173 -10.67 0.20 15.76
N ALA A 174 -10.17 -0.54 14.76
CA ALA A 174 -8.81 -1.08 14.79
C ALA A 174 -7.76 0.04 14.92
N MET A 175 -7.89 1.10 14.11
CA MET A 175 -7.02 2.26 14.17
C MET A 175 -7.10 2.97 15.52
N LYS A 176 -8.31 3.19 16.04
CA LYS A 176 -8.53 3.82 17.35
C LYS A 176 -7.85 3.04 18.48
N ARG A 177 -8.01 1.71 18.51
CA ARG A 177 -7.35 0.85 19.51
C ARG A 177 -5.82 0.88 19.36
N ALA A 178 -5.31 1.05 18.15
CA ALA A 178 -3.91 1.22 17.86
C ALA A 178 -3.40 2.66 18.07
N ARG A 179 -4.26 3.61 18.47
CA ARG A 179 -3.97 5.05 18.64
C ARG A 179 -3.49 5.71 17.32
N ILE A 180 -4.01 5.26 16.20
CA ILE A 180 -3.75 5.83 14.87
C ILE A 180 -4.97 6.66 14.45
N THR A 181 -4.74 7.90 14.02
CA THR A 181 -5.80 8.76 13.52
C THR A 181 -6.00 8.51 12.02
N PRO A 182 -7.23 8.17 11.56
CA PRO A 182 -7.53 8.07 10.14
C PRO A 182 -7.20 9.35 9.37
N VAL A 183 -6.86 9.21 8.10
CA VAL A 183 -6.51 10.33 7.24
C VAL A 183 -7.73 10.83 6.48
N PRO A 184 -8.17 12.08 6.68
CA PRO A 184 -9.11 12.69 5.75
C PRO A 184 -8.37 12.95 4.43
N LEU A 185 -8.88 12.36 3.32
CA LEU A 185 -8.26 12.48 2.01
C LEU A 185 -8.42 13.88 1.44
N GLU A 186 -7.35 14.37 0.84
CA GLU A 186 -7.32 15.57 0.03
C GLU A 186 -7.28 15.23 -1.47
N ALA A 187 -7.37 16.25 -2.33
CA ALA A 187 -7.30 16.09 -3.77
C ALA A 187 -6.14 15.15 -4.20
N LYS A 188 -6.42 14.25 -5.13
CA LYS A 188 -5.51 13.26 -5.71
C LYS A 188 -5.15 12.07 -4.80
N GLU A 189 -5.35 12.16 -3.48
CA GLU A 189 -4.88 11.13 -2.53
C GLU A 189 -5.63 9.80 -2.69
N GLY A 190 -6.93 9.83 -2.98
CA GLY A 190 -7.70 8.62 -3.27
C GLY A 190 -7.14 7.88 -4.49
N LEU A 191 -7.03 8.57 -5.63
CA LEU A 191 -6.45 7.98 -6.84
C LEU A 191 -5.03 7.48 -6.58
N SER A 192 -4.21 8.26 -5.88
CA SER A 192 -2.83 7.88 -5.58
C SER A 192 -2.72 6.68 -4.64
N LEU A 193 -3.69 6.40 -3.80
CA LEU A 193 -3.73 5.21 -2.96
C LEU A 193 -4.15 3.95 -3.74
N LEU A 194 -4.98 4.07 -4.78
CA LEU A 194 -5.54 2.93 -5.52
C LEU A 194 -4.67 2.51 -6.70
N ASN A 195 -4.10 3.48 -7.41
CA ASN A 195 -3.49 3.22 -8.72
C ASN A 195 -2.03 2.78 -8.58
N GLY A 196 -1.81 1.49 -8.75
CA GLY A 196 -0.49 0.87 -8.67
C GLY A 196 -0.55 -0.66 -8.75
N THR A 197 0.60 -1.30 -8.79
CA THR A 197 0.79 -2.74 -9.00
C THR A 197 1.33 -3.45 -7.75
N GLN A 198 1.09 -2.89 -6.57
CA GLN A 198 1.72 -3.37 -5.34
C GLN A 198 1.13 -4.69 -4.83
N GLY A 199 -0.11 -5.01 -5.21
CA GLY A 199 -0.71 -6.33 -4.94
C GLY A 199 0.02 -7.43 -5.71
N MET A 200 0.12 -7.30 -7.03
CA MET A 200 0.84 -8.25 -7.88
C MET A 200 2.31 -8.37 -7.47
N LEU A 201 2.98 -7.24 -7.19
CA LEU A 201 4.38 -7.22 -6.79
C LEU A 201 4.61 -7.89 -5.42
N ALA A 202 3.69 -7.70 -4.47
CA ALA A 202 3.76 -8.35 -3.16
C ALA A 202 3.69 -9.87 -3.29
N LEU A 203 2.69 -10.38 -4.00
CA LEU A 203 2.49 -11.81 -4.23
C LEU A 203 3.69 -12.43 -4.95
N LEU A 204 4.16 -11.81 -6.04
CA LEU A 204 5.31 -12.26 -6.80
C LEU A 204 6.59 -12.29 -5.94
N SER A 205 6.84 -11.24 -5.15
CA SER A 205 8.03 -11.17 -4.30
C SER A 205 8.05 -12.28 -3.24
N LEU A 206 6.91 -12.57 -2.61
CA LEU A 206 6.81 -13.64 -1.62
C LEU A 206 6.92 -15.02 -2.26
N ALA A 207 6.32 -15.24 -3.43
CA ALA A 207 6.47 -16.48 -4.19
C ALA A 207 7.94 -16.74 -4.57
N LEU A 208 8.67 -15.73 -5.02
CA LEU A 208 10.11 -15.83 -5.30
C LEU A 208 10.94 -16.13 -4.03
N HIS A 209 10.51 -15.65 -2.87
CA HIS A 209 11.17 -15.97 -1.61
C HIS A 209 11.06 -17.46 -1.28
N GLU A 210 9.86 -18.02 -1.38
CA GLU A 210 9.60 -19.43 -1.13
C GLU A 210 10.32 -20.35 -2.15
N ASP A 211 10.31 -19.98 -3.43
CA ASP A 211 11.03 -20.72 -4.47
C ASP A 211 12.54 -20.80 -4.18
N ARG A 212 13.18 -19.68 -3.85
CA ARG A 212 14.60 -19.65 -3.49
C ARG A 212 14.92 -20.47 -2.25
N LYS A 213 14.03 -20.51 -1.27
CA LYS A 213 14.18 -21.33 -0.07
C LYS A 213 14.10 -22.82 -0.41
N SER A 214 13.13 -23.23 -1.23
CA SER A 214 12.97 -24.59 -1.70
C SER A 214 14.18 -25.08 -2.52
N THR A 215 14.68 -24.26 -3.42
CA THR A 215 15.86 -24.56 -4.25
C THR A 215 17.11 -24.76 -3.40
N ARG A 216 17.34 -23.92 -2.38
CA ARG A 216 18.48 -24.07 -1.46
C ARG A 216 18.39 -25.36 -0.62
N LEU A 217 17.20 -25.73 -0.14
CA LEU A 217 16.99 -26.96 0.61
C LEU A 217 17.27 -28.19 -0.25
N ASN A 218 16.78 -28.22 -1.48
CA ASN A 218 17.02 -29.32 -2.42
C ASN A 218 18.50 -29.47 -2.79
N SER A 219 19.21 -28.38 -2.97
CA SER A 219 20.66 -28.42 -3.25
C SER A 219 21.49 -28.94 -2.06
N SER A 220 21.10 -28.63 -0.82
CA SER A 220 21.76 -29.14 0.38
C SER A 220 21.51 -30.65 0.59
N HIS A 221 20.32 -31.17 0.24
CA HIS A 221 20.03 -32.59 0.28
C HIS A 221 20.78 -33.40 -0.81
N SER A 222 21.01 -32.85 -1.99
CA SER A 222 21.73 -33.49 -3.07
C SER A 222 23.23 -33.69 -2.78
N VAL A 223 23.81 -32.84 -1.92
CA VAL A 223 25.22 -32.95 -1.50
C VAL A 223 25.41 -34.07 -0.45
N THR A 224 24.45 -34.31 0.42
CA THR A 224 24.50 -35.36 1.45
C THR A 224 24.25 -36.76 0.90
N SER A 225 23.62 -36.91 -0.27
CA SER A 225 23.38 -38.23 -0.88
C SER A 225 24.52 -38.78 -1.72
N ARG A 226 25.65 -38.10 -1.84
CA ARG A 226 26.86 -38.53 -2.57
C ARG A 226 27.98 -38.96 -1.64
N MET A 227 27.71 -39.74 -0.60
CA MET A 227 28.76 -40.50 0.06
C MET A 227 28.92 -41.83 -0.67
N PRO A 228 30.12 -42.17 -1.19
CA PRO A 228 30.38 -43.49 -1.77
C PRO A 228 30.30 -44.51 -0.64
N SER A 229 29.50 -45.57 -0.84
CA SER A 229 29.60 -46.79 -0.05
C SER A 229 31.01 -47.35 -0.28
N SER A 230 31.87 -47.28 0.70
CA SER A 230 33.14 -48.00 0.72
C SER A 230 32.82 -49.49 0.82
N ALA A 231 33.18 -50.21 -0.22
CA ALA A 231 33.31 -51.66 -0.21
C ALA A 231 34.53 -52.08 0.65
#